data_dc9c91a0403aa0e477c47055f8a5920b
#
_entry.id   dc9c91a0403aa0e477c47055f8a5920b
#
_cell.length_a   1.000
_cell.length_b   1.000
_cell.length_c   1.000
_cell.angle_alpha   90.00
_cell.angle_beta   90.00
_cell.angle_gamma   90.00
#
_symmetry.space_group_name_H-M   'P 1'
#
loop_
_entity.id
_entity.type
_entity.pdbx_description
1 polymer ?
#
loop_
_entity_poly.entity_id
_entity_poly.type
_entity_poly.pdbx_seq_one_letter_code
_entity_poly.pdbx_strand_id
1 'polypeptide(L)'
;MQSLEKYIPEMLETRRAIHQKPEEGWTEFETTALVVERLEKLGYKVQMGLEVINPEAVMGRNPALVEKAIARARANGVSEELLHRMGGYTGAVAVLDTGRPGPTTAFRFDMDCVLVEESTEASHVPTAEGFCSTRPGLMHACG
;
A
#
# COMPACT_ATOMS: atom_id res chain seq x y z
N MET A 1 21.81 -19.84 5.55
CA MET A 1 20.75 -18.80 5.59
C MET A 1 21.30 -17.56 4.91
N GLN A 2 20.72 -17.06 3.84
CA GLN A 2 21.13 -15.76 3.31
C GLN A 2 20.68 -14.69 4.31
N SER A 3 21.59 -13.76 4.65
CA SER A 3 21.25 -12.65 5.56
C SER A 3 20.17 -11.77 4.93
N LEU A 4 19.18 -11.38 5.73
CA LEU A 4 18.15 -10.42 5.33
C LEU A 4 18.68 -8.97 5.27
N GLU A 5 19.85 -8.72 5.81
CA GLU A 5 20.47 -7.39 5.89
C GLU A 5 20.58 -6.68 4.54
N LYS A 6 20.81 -7.42 3.46
CA LYS A 6 20.88 -6.86 2.11
C LYS A 6 19.60 -6.21 1.62
N TYR A 7 18.45 -6.54 2.22
CA TYR A 7 17.15 -5.98 1.86
C TYR A 7 16.76 -4.75 2.69
N ILE A 8 17.47 -4.51 3.82
CA ILE A 8 17.12 -3.41 4.74
C ILE A 8 17.07 -2.05 4.05
N PRO A 9 18.03 -1.66 3.19
CA PRO A 9 17.97 -0.37 2.52
C PRO A 9 16.69 -0.20 1.67
N GLU A 10 16.35 -1.19 0.88
CA GLU A 10 15.16 -1.18 0.03
C GLU A 10 13.86 -1.18 0.85
N MET A 11 13.83 -1.91 1.96
CA MET A 11 12.68 -1.93 2.88
C MET A 11 12.47 -0.55 3.51
N LEU A 12 13.55 0.11 3.97
CA LEU A 12 13.48 1.45 4.54
C LEU A 12 13.02 2.49 3.51
N GLU A 13 13.56 2.44 2.30
CA GLU A 13 13.16 3.32 1.20
C GLU A 13 11.68 3.15 0.88
N THR A 14 11.21 1.91 0.73
CA THR A 14 9.81 1.59 0.45
C THR A 14 8.89 2.08 1.57
N ARG A 15 9.26 1.81 2.83
CA ARG A 15 8.50 2.27 4.01
C ARG A 15 8.37 3.80 4.02
N ARG A 16 9.47 4.51 3.78
CA ARG A 16 9.49 5.98 3.76
C ARG A 16 8.68 6.55 2.59
N ALA A 17 8.75 5.92 1.43
CA ALA A 17 7.95 6.33 0.27
C ALA A 17 6.44 6.18 0.51
N ILE A 18 6.02 5.12 1.18
CA ILE A 18 4.62 4.92 1.58
C ILE A 18 4.23 5.94 2.65
N HIS A 19 5.08 6.18 3.66
CA HIS A 19 4.84 7.17 4.71
C HIS A 19 4.63 8.59 4.17
N GLN A 20 5.41 8.97 3.16
CA GLN A 20 5.27 10.29 2.51
C GLN A 20 3.97 10.46 1.73
N LYS A 21 3.33 9.37 1.32
CA LYS A 21 2.14 9.39 0.49
C LYS A 21 0.99 8.60 1.12
N PRO A 22 0.61 8.92 2.37
CA PRO A 22 -0.41 8.15 3.09
C PRO A 22 -1.75 8.19 2.37
N GLU A 23 -2.46 7.08 2.37
CA GLU A 23 -3.77 6.92 1.75
C GLU A 23 -4.74 6.33 2.77
N GLU A 24 -5.91 6.98 2.93
CA GLU A 24 -6.96 6.50 3.82
C GLU A 24 -7.69 5.29 3.25
N GLY A 25 -8.35 4.53 4.11
CA GLY A 25 -9.05 3.30 3.74
C GLY A 25 -9.95 3.44 2.52
N TRP A 26 -9.88 2.47 1.61
CA TRP A 26 -10.52 2.41 0.29
C TRP A 26 -9.98 3.41 -0.75
N THR A 27 -8.91 4.15 -0.45
CA THR A 27 -8.28 5.10 -1.39
C THR A 27 -6.83 4.76 -1.71
N GLU A 28 -6.31 3.60 -1.26
CA GLU A 28 -4.91 3.17 -1.30
C GLU A 28 -4.49 2.66 -2.70
N PHE A 29 -4.82 3.40 -3.76
CA PHE A 29 -4.54 2.99 -5.14
C PHE A 29 -3.06 3.02 -5.47
N GLU A 30 -2.33 4.03 -5.01
CA GLU A 30 -0.88 4.14 -5.23
C GLU A 30 -0.12 3.08 -4.42
N THR A 31 -0.51 2.88 -3.16
CA THR A 31 0.08 1.86 -2.28
C THR A 31 -0.21 0.46 -2.80
N THR A 32 -1.46 0.17 -3.21
CA THR A 32 -1.83 -1.12 -3.81
C THR A 32 -1.00 -1.40 -5.07
N ALA A 33 -0.85 -0.42 -5.97
CA ALA A 33 -0.05 -0.57 -7.17
C ALA A 33 1.41 -0.89 -6.85
N LEU A 34 2.03 -0.15 -5.92
CA LEU A 34 3.40 -0.38 -5.47
C LEU A 34 3.59 -1.80 -4.90
N VAL A 35 2.68 -2.23 -4.02
CA VAL A 35 2.73 -3.56 -3.39
C VAL A 35 2.57 -4.66 -4.42
N VAL A 36 1.60 -4.54 -5.34
CA VAL A 36 1.35 -5.52 -6.39
C VAL A 36 2.57 -5.68 -7.30
N GLU A 37 3.12 -4.58 -7.81
CA GLU A 37 4.31 -4.61 -8.66
C GLU A 37 5.51 -5.26 -7.98
N ARG A 38 5.70 -5.02 -6.68
CA ARG A 38 6.78 -5.63 -5.90
C ARG A 38 6.56 -7.13 -5.72
N LEU A 39 5.35 -7.56 -5.37
CA LEU A 39 5.02 -8.97 -5.18
C LEU A 39 5.11 -9.76 -6.49
N GLU A 40 4.64 -9.20 -7.61
CA GLU A 40 4.77 -9.83 -8.92
C GLU A 40 6.24 -9.99 -9.34
N LYS A 41 7.09 -8.99 -9.11
CA LYS A 41 8.54 -9.07 -9.33
C LYS A 41 9.22 -10.16 -8.48
N LEU A 42 8.68 -10.44 -7.31
CA LEU A 42 9.15 -11.51 -6.41
C LEU A 42 8.58 -12.89 -6.78
N GLY A 43 7.77 -12.99 -7.83
CA GLY A 43 7.21 -14.26 -8.32
C GLY A 43 5.92 -14.71 -7.65
N TYR A 44 5.26 -13.84 -6.89
CA TYR A 44 3.94 -14.13 -6.34
C TYR A 44 2.87 -14.08 -7.45
N LYS A 45 1.85 -14.92 -7.32
CA LYS A 45 0.59 -14.78 -8.06
C LYS A 45 -0.28 -13.81 -7.28
N VAL A 46 -0.61 -12.66 -7.90
CA VAL A 46 -1.34 -11.58 -7.23
C VAL A 46 -2.74 -11.44 -7.83
N GLN A 47 -3.74 -11.43 -6.96
CA GLN A 47 -5.13 -11.06 -7.22
C GLN A 47 -5.41 -9.75 -6.50
N MET A 48 -6.22 -8.85 -7.08
CA MET A 48 -6.49 -7.53 -6.50
C MET A 48 -7.90 -7.03 -6.81
N GLY A 49 -8.31 -6.01 -6.05
CA GLY A 49 -9.58 -5.35 -6.28
C GLY A 49 -10.76 -6.32 -6.25
N LEU A 50 -11.60 -6.30 -7.28
CA LEU A 50 -12.80 -7.15 -7.36
C LEU A 50 -12.54 -8.65 -7.41
N GLU A 51 -11.31 -9.09 -7.68
CA GLU A 51 -10.97 -10.51 -7.60
C GLU A 51 -10.93 -11.03 -6.16
N VAL A 52 -10.74 -10.15 -5.18
CA VAL A 52 -10.56 -10.48 -3.76
C VAL A 52 -11.50 -9.73 -2.83
N ILE A 53 -12.16 -8.68 -3.29
CA ILE A 53 -13.12 -7.89 -2.52
C ILE A 53 -14.55 -8.25 -2.92
N ASN A 54 -15.37 -8.58 -1.92
CA ASN A 54 -16.82 -8.67 -2.11
C ASN A 54 -17.46 -7.28 -1.91
N PRO A 55 -17.95 -6.60 -2.96
CA PRO A 55 -18.53 -5.26 -2.85
C PRO A 55 -19.71 -5.16 -1.87
N GLU A 56 -20.46 -6.25 -1.69
CA GLU A 56 -21.62 -6.28 -0.79
C GLU A 56 -21.21 -6.27 0.69
N ALA A 57 -19.97 -6.66 1.00
CA ALA A 57 -19.43 -6.68 2.35
C ALA A 57 -18.60 -5.42 2.69
N VAL A 58 -18.44 -4.51 1.74
CA VAL A 58 -17.64 -3.29 1.92
C VAL A 58 -18.38 -2.28 2.76
N MET A 59 -17.72 -1.79 3.82
CA MET A 59 -18.25 -0.75 4.70
C MET A 59 -17.38 0.51 4.65
N GLY A 60 -17.99 1.68 4.83
CA GLY A 60 -17.29 2.95 4.97
C GLY A 60 -16.66 3.51 3.69
N ARG A 61 -16.80 2.84 2.53
CA ARG A 61 -16.28 3.31 1.26
C ARG A 61 -17.06 4.51 0.75
N ASN A 62 -16.36 5.62 0.51
CA ASN A 62 -16.93 6.85 -0.06
C ASN A 62 -16.59 6.96 -1.57
N PRO A 63 -17.57 6.83 -2.48
CA PRO A 63 -17.32 6.86 -3.92
C PRO A 63 -16.60 8.13 -4.41
N ALA A 64 -16.94 9.30 -3.84
CA ALA A 64 -16.33 10.57 -4.24
C ALA A 64 -14.84 10.66 -3.84
N LEU A 65 -14.45 10.08 -2.70
CA LEU A 65 -13.05 9.97 -2.30
C LEU A 65 -12.30 8.99 -3.18
N VAL A 66 -12.92 7.87 -3.53
CA VAL A 66 -12.35 6.87 -4.44
C VAL A 66 -12.07 7.45 -5.82
N GLU A 67 -13.01 8.20 -6.41
CA GLU A 67 -12.81 8.87 -7.71
C GLU A 67 -11.61 9.84 -7.68
N LYS A 68 -11.52 10.65 -6.61
CA LYS A 68 -10.36 11.54 -6.40
C LYS A 68 -9.06 10.78 -6.26
N ALA A 69 -9.07 9.67 -5.54
CA ALA A 69 -7.89 8.83 -5.32
C ALA A 69 -7.43 8.15 -6.63
N ILE A 70 -8.35 7.65 -7.44
CA ILE A 70 -8.04 7.10 -8.77
C ILE A 70 -7.43 8.19 -9.67
N ALA A 71 -8.01 9.39 -9.70
CA ALA A 71 -7.48 10.51 -10.48
C ALA A 71 -6.06 10.89 -9.99
N ARG A 72 -5.83 10.92 -8.68
CA ARG A 72 -4.53 11.17 -8.08
C ARG A 72 -3.52 10.07 -8.45
N ALA A 73 -3.88 8.81 -8.31
CA ALA A 73 -3.03 7.67 -8.64
C ALA A 73 -2.59 7.70 -10.11
N ARG A 74 -3.53 8.00 -11.02
CA ARG A 74 -3.26 8.21 -12.45
C ARG A 74 -2.27 9.34 -12.68
N ALA A 75 -2.48 10.49 -12.06
CA ALA A 75 -1.59 11.66 -12.17
C ALA A 75 -0.18 11.36 -11.60
N ASN A 76 -0.06 10.46 -10.63
CA ASN A 76 1.19 10.02 -10.02
C ASN A 76 1.83 8.81 -10.72
N GLY A 77 1.30 8.39 -11.88
CA GLY A 77 1.94 7.42 -12.76
C GLY A 77 1.52 5.97 -12.55
N VAL A 78 0.49 5.69 -11.76
CA VAL A 78 -0.10 4.34 -11.71
C VAL A 78 -0.69 4.01 -13.08
N SER A 79 -0.35 2.86 -13.63
CA SER A 79 -0.77 2.46 -14.98
C SER A 79 -2.28 2.23 -15.06
N GLU A 80 -2.87 2.53 -16.24
CA GLU A 80 -4.30 2.27 -16.48
C GLU A 80 -4.62 0.77 -16.37
N GLU A 81 -3.67 -0.11 -16.68
CA GLU A 81 -3.83 -1.55 -16.50
C GLU A 81 -4.08 -1.91 -15.04
N LEU A 82 -3.24 -1.41 -14.11
CA LEU A 82 -3.40 -1.65 -12.68
C LEU A 82 -4.71 -1.04 -12.15
N LEU A 83 -5.03 0.20 -12.54
CA LEU A 83 -6.29 0.84 -12.13
C LEU A 83 -7.51 0.05 -12.62
N HIS A 84 -7.46 -0.47 -13.84
CA HIS A 84 -8.51 -1.32 -14.39
C HIS A 84 -8.64 -2.64 -13.63
N ARG A 85 -7.52 -3.32 -13.32
CA ARG A 85 -7.50 -4.55 -12.51
C ARG A 85 -8.08 -4.35 -11.11
N MET A 86 -7.81 -3.20 -10.48
CA MET A 86 -8.40 -2.85 -9.19
C MET A 86 -9.92 -2.68 -9.25
N GLY A 87 -10.49 -2.24 -10.39
CA GLY A 87 -11.94 -2.10 -10.57
C GLY A 87 -12.59 -1.14 -9.55
N GLY A 88 -11.84 -0.13 -9.06
CA GLY A 88 -12.28 0.82 -8.06
C GLY A 88 -12.21 0.31 -6.61
N TYR A 89 -11.55 -0.83 -6.35
CA TYR A 89 -11.31 -1.38 -5.02
C TYR A 89 -9.82 -1.61 -4.80
N THR A 90 -9.35 -1.29 -3.61
CA THR A 90 -7.95 -1.43 -3.20
C THR A 90 -7.73 -2.75 -2.46
N GLY A 91 -6.47 -3.11 -2.27
CA GLY A 91 -6.09 -4.35 -1.61
C GLY A 91 -5.76 -5.50 -2.56
N ALA A 92 -4.94 -6.42 -2.06
CA ALA A 92 -4.45 -7.54 -2.84
C ALA A 92 -4.27 -8.79 -1.99
N VAL A 93 -4.38 -9.95 -2.63
CA VAL A 93 -3.97 -11.25 -2.09
C VAL A 93 -2.88 -11.82 -2.98
N ALA A 94 -1.76 -12.18 -2.38
CA ALA A 94 -0.61 -12.73 -3.09
C ALA A 94 -0.27 -14.13 -2.57
N VAL A 95 -0.06 -15.05 -3.47
CA VAL A 95 0.27 -16.44 -3.15
C VAL A 95 1.62 -16.80 -3.75
N LEU A 96 2.54 -17.28 -2.89
CA LEU A 96 3.80 -17.87 -3.31
C LEU A 96 3.72 -19.39 -3.09
N ASP A 97 3.66 -20.13 -4.18
CA ASP A 97 3.82 -21.59 -4.14
C ASP A 97 5.30 -21.93 -4.19
N THR A 98 5.82 -22.48 -3.11
CA THR A 98 7.23 -22.88 -3.02
C THR A 98 7.50 -24.24 -3.68
N GLY A 99 6.49 -24.98 -4.07
CA GLY A 99 6.59 -26.36 -4.57
C GLY A 99 7.04 -27.37 -3.50
N ARG A 100 7.09 -26.97 -2.22
CA ARG A 100 7.52 -27.83 -1.12
C ARG A 100 6.32 -28.28 -0.29
N PRO A 101 6.26 -29.55 0.13
CA PRO A 101 5.24 -29.99 1.07
C PRO A 101 5.39 -29.29 2.42
N GLY A 102 4.27 -28.88 3.02
CA GLY A 102 4.27 -28.22 4.31
C GLY A 102 2.99 -27.42 4.56
N PRO A 103 2.88 -26.76 5.71
CA PRO A 103 1.73 -25.91 6.00
C PRO A 103 1.76 -24.62 5.16
N THR A 104 0.58 -24.10 4.87
CA THR A 104 0.43 -22.74 4.32
C THR A 104 0.47 -21.74 5.46
N THR A 105 1.32 -20.72 5.34
CA THR A 105 1.36 -19.58 6.27
C THR A 105 0.71 -18.38 5.61
N ALA A 106 -0.22 -17.74 6.31
CA ALA A 106 -0.86 -16.50 5.87
C ALA A 106 -0.37 -15.32 6.72
N PHE A 107 -0.10 -14.20 6.06
CA PHE A 107 0.20 -12.92 6.67
C PHE A 107 -0.85 -11.90 6.26
N ARG A 108 -1.26 -11.02 7.17
CA ARG A 108 -2.12 -9.87 6.89
C ARG A 108 -1.38 -8.59 7.24
N PHE A 109 -1.44 -7.64 6.34
CA PHE A 109 -0.88 -6.31 6.51
C PHE A 109 -1.95 -5.27 6.16
N ASP A 110 -2.08 -4.24 6.97
CA ASP A 110 -2.89 -3.06 6.65
C ASP A 110 -2.04 -2.09 5.82
N MET A 111 -2.67 -1.41 4.86
CA MET A 111 -1.99 -0.48 3.95
C MET A 111 -2.50 0.95 4.08
N ASP A 112 -3.61 1.14 4.80
CA ASP A 112 -4.22 2.44 5.01
C ASP A 112 -3.47 3.25 6.08
N CYS A 113 -3.68 4.56 6.04
CA CYS A 113 -3.22 5.49 7.04
C CYS A 113 -4.36 5.92 7.97
N VAL A 114 -4.03 6.70 8.99
CA VAL A 114 -4.98 7.30 9.91
C VAL A 114 -5.18 8.79 9.65
N LEU A 115 -6.34 9.31 10.06
CA LEU A 115 -6.72 10.73 9.95
C LEU A 115 -6.09 11.53 11.11
N VAL A 116 -4.76 11.70 11.04
CA VAL A 116 -3.96 12.40 12.06
C VAL A 116 -3.01 13.35 11.36
N GLU A 117 -2.88 14.57 11.87
CA GLU A 117 -1.87 15.51 11.41
C GLU A 117 -0.49 15.10 11.94
N GLU A 118 0.47 15.00 11.04
CA GLU A 118 1.85 14.66 11.42
C GLU A 118 2.56 15.82 12.07
N SER A 119 3.39 15.54 13.09
CA SER A 119 4.17 16.56 13.78
C SER A 119 5.23 17.20 12.86
N THR A 120 5.33 18.51 12.93
CA THR A 120 6.36 19.29 12.23
C THR A 120 7.56 19.62 13.10
N GLU A 121 7.61 19.11 14.33
CA GLU A 121 8.73 19.35 15.25
C GLU A 121 10.03 18.73 14.74
N ALA A 122 11.14 19.42 14.95
CA ALA A 122 12.46 18.96 14.50
C ALA A 122 12.92 17.65 15.19
N SER A 123 12.34 17.30 16.33
CA SER A 123 12.59 16.05 17.04
C SER A 123 11.84 14.86 16.45
N HIS A 124 10.82 15.11 15.62
CA HIS A 124 10.08 14.05 14.92
C HIS A 124 10.95 13.48 13.80
N VAL A 125 11.21 12.16 13.84
CA VAL A 125 12.14 11.51 12.91
C VAL A 125 11.78 11.74 11.43
N PRO A 126 10.52 11.59 10.99
CA PRO A 126 10.15 11.90 9.63
C PRO A 126 10.46 13.34 9.21
N THR A 127 10.27 14.32 10.13
CA THR A 127 10.62 15.72 9.89
C THR A 127 12.13 15.90 9.79
N ALA A 128 12.88 15.34 10.73
CA ALA A 128 14.34 15.45 10.77
C ALA A 128 15.02 14.80 9.55
N GLU A 129 14.47 13.71 9.05
CA GLU A 129 15.02 12.94 7.94
C GLU A 129 14.33 13.19 6.59
N GLY A 130 13.36 14.11 6.54
CA GLY A 130 12.75 14.60 5.30
C GLY A 130 11.78 13.63 4.61
N PHE A 131 11.10 12.75 5.37
CA PHE A 131 10.11 11.83 4.82
C PHE A 131 8.71 11.97 5.45
N CYS A 132 8.36 13.14 5.98
CA CYS A 132 7.01 13.44 6.46
C CYS A 132 5.95 13.22 5.38
N SER A 133 4.72 13.03 5.85
CA SER A 133 3.54 13.05 5.00
C SER A 133 3.47 14.30 4.13
N THR A 134 3.21 14.12 2.86
CA THR A 134 2.92 15.21 1.93
C THR A 134 1.43 15.50 1.81
N ARG A 135 0.60 14.82 2.62
CA ARG A 135 -0.87 14.93 2.62
C ARG A 135 -1.36 15.40 3.99
N PRO A 136 -1.76 16.69 4.11
CA PRO A 136 -2.23 17.24 5.39
C PRO A 136 -3.36 16.40 5.99
N GLY A 137 -3.31 16.20 7.31
CA GLY A 137 -4.32 15.44 8.05
C GLY A 137 -4.24 13.92 7.87
N LEU A 138 -3.24 13.40 7.19
CA LEU A 138 -3.03 11.98 6.96
C LEU A 138 -1.62 11.57 7.36
N MET A 139 -1.49 10.48 8.12
CA MET A 139 -0.21 9.94 8.54
C MET A 139 -0.26 8.41 8.71
N HIS A 140 0.80 7.71 8.32
CA HIS A 140 1.03 6.35 8.78
C HIS A 140 1.59 6.36 10.19
N ALA A 141 0.73 6.05 11.18
CA ALA A 141 1.07 6.10 12.61
C ALA A 141 1.32 4.71 13.24
N CYS A 142 1.03 3.63 12.53
CA CYS A 142 1.05 2.27 13.07
C CYS A 142 2.35 1.50 12.76
N GLY A 143 3.45 2.17 12.47
CA GLY A 143 4.64 1.42 12.08
C GLY A 143 5.96 2.04 12.46
#